data_5ba0b0a2442189d83c3361c4c54cfbec
#
_entry.id   5ba0b0a2442189d83c3361c4c54cfbec
#
_cell.length_a   1.000
_cell.length_b   1.000
_cell.length_c   1.000
_cell.angle_alpha   90.00
_cell.angle_beta   90.00
_cell.angle_gamma   90.00
#
_symmetry.space_group_name_H-M   'P 1'
#
loop_
_entity.id
_entity.type
_entity.pdbx_description
1 polymer ?
#
loop_
_entity_poly.entity_id
_entity_poly.type
_entity_poly.pdbx_seq_one_letter_code
_entity_poly.pdbx_strand_id
1 'polypeptide(L)'
;MKQPSRRTQQGVALVELALIIPMLLLLTFITTEFGRAMYEYNAVVKSTRDAVRYLSVQTPGTKITEARNLVVYGNTAGTGSPLARGLSLANVPAGTCCTWQSAGAAPIITTVTIRVTGYTFHSMFPSVFGVVFANASGNISFSDITASMRAAS
;
A
#
# COMPACT_ATOMS: atom_id res chain seq x y z
N MET A 1 34.62 11.53 -53.54
CA MET A 1 33.65 11.39 -52.42
C MET A 1 34.40 11.40 -51.09
N LYS A 2 34.25 12.48 -50.29
CA LYS A 2 34.92 12.58 -48.97
C LYS A 2 34.05 11.85 -47.94
N GLN A 3 34.55 10.76 -47.34
CA GLN A 3 33.84 10.08 -46.24
C GLN A 3 33.74 11.04 -45.05
N PRO A 4 32.54 11.19 -44.42
CA PRO A 4 32.40 12.00 -43.24
C PRO A 4 33.22 11.41 -42.11
N SER A 5 33.98 12.25 -41.41
CA SER A 5 34.91 11.77 -40.37
C SER A 5 34.14 11.12 -39.22
N ARG A 6 34.56 9.95 -38.77
CA ARG A 6 33.93 9.18 -37.65
C ARG A 6 33.75 10.00 -36.35
N ARG A 7 34.57 11.04 -36.15
CA ARG A 7 34.51 11.94 -34.98
C ARG A 7 33.25 12.80 -34.92
N THR A 8 32.68 13.23 -36.05
CA THR A 8 31.44 14.00 -36.10
C THR A 8 30.21 13.13 -35.77
N GLN A 9 30.24 11.85 -36.14
CA GLN A 9 29.15 10.91 -35.82
C GLN A 9 29.10 10.56 -34.33
N GLN A 10 30.24 10.50 -33.64
CA GLN A 10 30.29 10.26 -32.20
C GLN A 10 29.67 11.42 -31.39
N GLY A 11 29.83 12.67 -31.82
CA GLY A 11 29.25 13.84 -31.18
C GLY A 11 27.72 13.86 -31.25
N VAL A 12 27.13 13.47 -32.39
CA VAL A 12 25.69 13.40 -32.57
C VAL A 12 25.10 12.30 -31.69
N ALA A 13 25.70 11.12 -31.63
CA ALA A 13 25.24 10.02 -30.77
C ALA A 13 25.26 10.38 -29.26
N LEU A 14 26.25 11.17 -28.82
CA LEU A 14 26.31 11.63 -27.45
C LEU A 14 25.16 12.62 -27.09
N VAL A 15 24.82 13.50 -28.03
CA VAL A 15 23.68 14.44 -27.85
C VAL A 15 22.36 13.69 -27.82
N GLU A 16 22.17 12.70 -28.69
CA GLU A 16 21.00 11.84 -28.73
C GLU A 16 20.84 11.06 -27.41
N LEU A 17 21.92 10.45 -26.92
CA LEU A 17 21.96 9.75 -25.64
C LEU A 17 21.61 10.70 -24.48
N ALA A 18 22.18 11.91 -24.47
CA ALA A 18 21.93 12.91 -23.43
C ALA A 18 20.45 13.34 -23.36
N LEU A 19 19.72 13.30 -24.47
CA LEU A 19 18.28 13.59 -24.51
C LEU A 19 17.43 12.39 -24.06
N ILE A 20 17.87 11.15 -24.32
CA ILE A 20 17.12 9.94 -23.98
C ILE A 20 17.28 9.56 -22.50
N ILE A 21 18.47 9.75 -21.90
CA ILE A 21 18.76 9.37 -20.51
C ILE A 21 17.75 9.94 -19.51
N PRO A 22 17.40 11.25 -19.52
CA PRO A 22 16.44 11.78 -18.56
C PRO A 22 15.06 11.11 -18.65
N MET A 23 14.59 10.77 -19.85
CA MET A 23 13.33 10.06 -20.05
C MET A 23 13.38 8.62 -19.50
N LEU A 24 14.48 7.91 -19.75
CA LEU A 24 14.67 6.56 -19.21
C LEU A 24 14.75 6.56 -17.69
N LEU A 25 15.46 7.51 -17.10
CA LEU A 25 15.51 7.67 -15.65
C LEU A 25 14.14 7.96 -15.04
N LEU A 26 13.39 8.88 -15.64
CA LEU A 26 12.03 9.19 -15.19
C LEU A 26 11.13 7.95 -15.22
N LEU A 27 11.14 7.19 -16.30
CA LEU A 27 10.38 5.94 -16.42
C LEU A 27 10.80 4.92 -15.36
N THR A 28 12.10 4.78 -15.11
CA THR A 28 12.63 3.87 -14.09
C THR A 28 12.17 4.27 -12.69
N PHE A 29 12.22 5.55 -12.34
CA PHE A 29 11.75 6.05 -11.04
C PHE A 29 10.25 5.83 -10.86
N ILE A 30 9.42 6.15 -11.85
CA ILE A 30 7.98 5.91 -11.81
C ILE A 30 7.67 4.43 -11.57
N THR A 31 8.30 3.56 -12.35
CA THR A 31 8.07 2.11 -12.26
C THR A 31 8.48 1.57 -10.89
N THR A 32 9.60 2.02 -10.35
CA THR A 32 10.09 1.61 -9.04
C THR A 32 9.18 2.08 -7.91
N GLU A 33 8.76 3.36 -7.92
CA GLU A 33 7.86 3.90 -6.90
C GLU A 33 6.49 3.24 -6.94
N PHE A 34 5.92 3.05 -8.13
CA PHE A 34 4.67 2.36 -8.29
C PHE A 34 4.74 0.90 -7.80
N GLY A 35 5.83 0.20 -8.12
CA GLY A 35 6.07 -1.17 -7.64
C GLY A 35 6.12 -1.23 -6.11
N ARG A 36 6.81 -0.28 -5.46
CA ARG A 36 6.84 -0.16 -3.99
C ARG A 36 5.45 0.12 -3.42
N ALA A 37 4.73 1.08 -3.99
CA ALA A 37 3.39 1.43 -3.53
C ALA A 37 2.44 0.22 -3.60
N MET A 38 2.48 -0.53 -4.69
CA MET A 38 1.68 -1.73 -4.86
C MET A 38 2.09 -2.86 -3.90
N TYR A 39 3.38 -3.00 -3.64
CA TYR A 39 3.87 -3.99 -2.66
C TYR A 39 3.36 -3.67 -1.25
N GLU A 40 3.52 -2.44 -0.79
CA GLU A 40 3.05 -2.01 0.53
C GLU A 40 1.53 -2.11 0.65
N TYR A 41 0.79 -1.67 -0.37
CA TYR A 41 -0.67 -1.80 -0.41
C TYR A 41 -1.12 -3.26 -0.29
N ASN A 42 -0.51 -4.16 -1.06
CA ASN A 42 -0.83 -5.59 -1.01
C ASN A 42 -0.49 -6.21 0.35
N ALA A 43 0.57 -5.77 1.01
CA ALA A 43 0.90 -6.21 2.37
C ALA A 43 -0.20 -5.82 3.37
N VAL A 44 -0.72 -4.58 3.30
CA VAL A 44 -1.83 -4.12 4.16
C VAL A 44 -3.12 -4.86 3.83
N VAL A 45 -3.45 -5.07 2.56
CA VAL A 45 -4.65 -5.83 2.15
C VAL A 45 -4.58 -7.27 2.68
N LYS A 46 -3.42 -7.93 2.55
CA LYS A 46 -3.21 -9.28 3.05
C LYS A 46 -3.38 -9.35 4.56
N SER A 47 -2.71 -8.46 5.31
CA SER A 47 -2.81 -8.45 6.77
C SER A 47 -4.22 -8.13 7.26
N THR A 48 -4.97 -7.29 6.56
CA THR A 48 -6.38 -7.01 6.86
C THR A 48 -7.25 -8.26 6.67
N ARG A 49 -7.00 -9.06 5.62
CA ARG A 49 -7.69 -10.34 5.41
C ARG A 49 -7.34 -11.38 6.48
N ASP A 50 -6.07 -11.44 6.88
CA ASP A 50 -5.63 -12.35 7.95
C ASP A 50 -6.28 -11.95 9.29
N ALA A 51 -6.37 -10.67 9.58
CA ALA A 51 -7.01 -10.15 10.79
C ALA A 51 -8.52 -10.40 10.81
N VAL A 52 -9.23 -10.22 9.69
CA VAL A 52 -10.67 -10.51 9.64
C VAL A 52 -10.95 -12.01 9.78
N ARG A 53 -10.06 -12.85 9.21
CA ARG A 53 -10.12 -14.30 9.41
C ARG A 53 -9.91 -14.68 10.87
N TYR A 54 -8.96 -14.04 11.55
CA TYR A 54 -8.75 -14.22 12.98
C TYR A 54 -10.00 -13.86 13.79
N LEU A 55 -10.63 -12.70 13.50
CA LEU A 55 -11.86 -12.28 14.20
C LEU A 55 -13.08 -13.14 13.87
N SER A 56 -13.15 -13.74 12.69
CA SER A 56 -14.30 -14.53 12.25
C SER A 56 -14.57 -15.76 13.12
N VAL A 57 -13.57 -16.26 13.83
CA VAL A 57 -13.67 -17.40 14.75
C VAL A 57 -13.68 -16.99 16.24
N GLN A 58 -13.68 -15.70 16.53
CA GLN A 58 -13.73 -15.16 17.89
C GLN A 58 -15.13 -14.71 18.27
N THR A 59 -15.41 -14.66 19.57
CA THR A 59 -16.65 -14.07 20.08
C THR A 59 -16.76 -12.61 19.65
N PRO A 60 -17.88 -12.16 19.08
CA PRO A 60 -18.09 -10.78 18.67
C PRO A 60 -17.73 -9.77 19.76
N GLY A 61 -16.99 -8.72 19.38
CA GLY A 61 -16.53 -7.68 20.30
C GLY A 61 -15.26 -8.01 21.10
N THR A 62 -14.74 -9.25 21.00
CA THR A 62 -13.51 -9.64 21.68
C THR A 62 -12.31 -9.60 20.74
N LYS A 63 -11.08 -9.64 21.30
CA LYS A 63 -9.83 -9.78 20.53
C LYS A 63 -9.55 -8.69 19.48
N ILE A 64 -10.15 -7.52 19.65
CA ILE A 64 -9.98 -6.38 18.73
C ILE A 64 -8.52 -5.89 18.72
N THR A 65 -7.88 -5.85 19.89
CA THR A 65 -6.48 -5.41 20.00
C THR A 65 -5.54 -6.34 19.22
N GLU A 66 -5.71 -7.64 19.37
CA GLU A 66 -4.92 -8.66 18.67
C GLU A 66 -5.13 -8.60 17.15
N ALA A 67 -6.37 -8.36 16.72
CA ALA A 67 -6.68 -8.18 15.29
C ALA A 67 -6.04 -6.91 14.72
N ARG A 68 -6.07 -5.80 15.45
CA ARG A 68 -5.39 -4.56 15.06
C ARG A 68 -3.87 -4.75 14.97
N ASN A 69 -3.29 -5.47 15.93
CA ASN A 69 -1.88 -5.83 15.91
C ASN A 69 -1.54 -6.69 14.67
N LEU A 70 -2.41 -7.64 14.32
CA LEU A 70 -2.27 -8.46 13.11
C LEU A 70 -2.24 -7.60 11.85
N VAL A 71 -3.11 -6.58 11.74
CA VAL A 71 -3.10 -5.66 10.59
C VAL A 71 -1.80 -4.90 10.50
N VAL A 72 -1.30 -4.36 11.63
CA VAL A 72 -0.16 -3.44 11.62
C VAL A 72 1.18 -4.17 11.63
N TYR A 73 1.31 -5.22 12.46
CA TYR A 73 2.58 -5.91 12.72
C TYR A 73 2.66 -7.34 12.15
N GLY A 74 1.53 -7.88 11.64
CA GLY A 74 1.48 -9.26 11.16
C GLY A 74 1.48 -10.32 12.26
N ASN A 75 1.34 -9.92 13.53
CA ASN A 75 1.27 -10.82 14.68
C ASN A 75 0.31 -10.28 15.75
N THR A 76 -0.26 -11.14 16.57
CA THR A 76 -1.24 -10.77 17.61
C THR A 76 -0.62 -10.06 18.81
N ALA A 77 0.68 -10.24 19.04
CA ALA A 77 1.39 -9.62 20.16
C ALA A 77 1.67 -8.12 19.96
N GLY A 78 1.60 -7.63 18.72
CA GLY A 78 1.89 -6.23 18.39
C GLY A 78 3.38 -5.88 18.49
N THR A 79 4.25 -6.85 18.23
CA THR A 79 5.71 -6.69 18.32
C THR A 79 6.34 -6.63 16.92
N GLY A 80 7.50 -5.95 16.83
CA GLY A 80 8.24 -5.81 15.58
C GLY A 80 7.92 -4.52 14.84
N SER A 81 8.38 -4.43 13.59
CA SER A 81 8.14 -3.28 12.73
C SER A 81 6.78 -3.40 12.03
N PRO A 82 6.12 -2.27 11.74
CA PRO A 82 4.92 -2.28 10.90
C PRO A 82 5.17 -2.91 9.54
N LEU A 83 4.16 -3.60 9.00
CA LEU A 83 4.23 -4.31 7.70
C LEU A 83 4.40 -3.37 6.51
N ALA A 84 3.97 -2.13 6.65
CA ALA A 84 4.12 -1.08 5.65
C ALA A 84 4.57 0.22 6.31
N ARG A 85 5.35 1.01 5.59
CA ARG A 85 5.85 2.30 6.09
C ARG A 85 4.68 3.26 6.31
N GLY A 86 4.62 3.90 7.48
CA GLY A 86 3.52 4.81 7.84
C GLY A 86 2.24 4.12 8.33
N LEU A 87 2.16 2.79 8.29
CA LEU A 87 1.06 2.05 8.89
C LEU A 87 1.20 2.03 10.41
N SER A 88 0.14 2.34 11.11
CA SER A 88 0.11 2.42 12.57
C SER A 88 -1.26 2.00 13.12
N LEU A 89 -1.36 1.82 14.43
CA LEU A 89 -2.64 1.52 15.08
C LEU A 89 -3.66 2.67 14.96
N ALA A 90 -3.25 3.89 14.61
CA ALA A 90 -4.15 5.00 14.31
C ALA A 90 -4.95 4.77 13.03
N ASN A 91 -4.38 4.01 12.07
CA ASN A 91 -5.09 3.63 10.83
C ASN A 91 -6.15 2.54 11.06
N VAL A 92 -6.13 1.89 12.23
CA VAL A 92 -7.06 0.84 12.62
C VAL A 92 -7.66 1.19 13.98
N PRO A 93 -8.47 2.25 14.11
CA PRO A 93 -8.95 2.75 15.39
C PRO A 93 -9.92 1.75 16.05
N ALA A 94 -9.70 1.42 17.34
CA ALA A 94 -10.41 0.36 18.04
C ALA A 94 -11.93 0.50 18.04
N GLY A 95 -12.44 1.74 18.05
CA GLY A 95 -13.87 2.01 18.10
C GLY A 95 -14.63 1.87 16.78
N THR A 96 -13.92 1.86 15.65
CA THR A 96 -14.53 1.88 14.30
C THR A 96 -13.95 0.88 13.33
N CYS A 97 -12.82 0.25 13.66
CA CYS A 97 -12.13 -0.67 12.74
C CYS A 97 -12.92 -1.95 12.49
N CYS A 98 -13.58 -2.43 13.52
CA CYS A 98 -14.00 -3.83 13.61
C CYS A 98 -15.48 -3.88 13.95
N THR A 99 -16.32 -4.22 12.96
CA THR A 99 -17.79 -4.21 13.11
C THR A 99 -18.34 -5.60 12.83
N TRP A 100 -19.34 -6.00 13.62
CA TRP A 100 -20.12 -7.21 13.40
C TRP A 100 -21.52 -6.80 12.98
N GLN A 101 -22.00 -7.39 11.91
CA GLN A 101 -23.35 -7.17 11.39
C GLN A 101 -24.04 -8.52 11.21
N SER A 102 -25.24 -8.65 11.75
CA SER A 102 -26.09 -9.82 11.58
C SER A 102 -27.21 -9.50 10.60
N ALA A 103 -27.43 -10.37 9.64
CA ALA A 103 -28.46 -10.26 8.62
C ALA A 103 -29.19 -11.59 8.43
N GLY A 104 -30.46 -11.53 8.00
CA GLY A 104 -31.31 -12.69 7.80
C GLY A 104 -32.20 -13.01 9.01
N ALA A 105 -33.22 -13.84 8.79
CA ALA A 105 -34.17 -14.27 9.84
C ALA A 105 -33.90 -15.75 10.22
N ALA A 106 -33.70 -16.61 9.26
CA ALA A 106 -33.33 -18.02 9.45
C ALA A 106 -32.72 -18.58 8.15
N PRO A 107 -31.40 -18.82 8.05
CA PRO A 107 -30.41 -18.64 9.11
C PRO A 107 -29.98 -17.19 9.30
N ILE A 108 -29.63 -16.80 10.51
CA ILE A 108 -28.96 -15.51 10.78
C ILE A 108 -27.49 -15.67 10.36
N ILE A 109 -27.01 -14.76 9.53
CA ILE A 109 -25.61 -14.71 9.08
C ILE A 109 -24.95 -13.50 9.74
N THR A 110 -23.95 -13.75 10.56
CA THR A 110 -23.12 -12.69 11.12
C THR A 110 -21.85 -12.51 10.28
N THR A 111 -21.54 -11.29 9.91
CA THR A 111 -20.32 -10.91 9.20
C THR A 111 -19.49 -10.00 10.08
N VAL A 112 -18.18 -10.20 10.07
CA VAL A 112 -17.20 -9.29 10.66
C VAL A 112 -16.49 -8.54 9.57
N THR A 113 -16.32 -7.24 9.76
CA THR A 113 -15.61 -6.35 8.81
C THR A 113 -14.50 -5.62 9.54
N ILE A 114 -13.31 -5.61 8.94
CA ILE A 114 -12.19 -4.76 9.37
C ILE A 114 -11.99 -3.67 8.32
N ARG A 115 -11.77 -2.43 8.82
CA ARG A 115 -11.49 -1.25 8.01
C ARG A 115 -10.18 -0.61 8.44
N VAL A 116 -9.30 -0.38 7.48
CA VAL A 116 -8.08 0.43 7.63
C VAL A 116 -8.34 1.77 6.94
N THR A 117 -8.15 2.87 7.66
CA THR A 117 -8.46 4.23 7.18
C THR A 117 -7.23 5.11 7.20
N GLY A 118 -7.18 6.06 6.25
CA GLY A 118 -6.13 7.09 6.23
C GLY A 118 -4.71 6.56 6.07
N TYR A 119 -4.53 5.36 5.50
CA TYR A 119 -3.20 4.88 5.16
C TYR A 119 -2.64 5.66 3.98
N THR A 120 -1.42 6.15 4.12
CA THR A 120 -0.70 6.91 3.09
C THR A 120 0.64 6.25 2.81
N PHE A 121 0.91 6.06 1.53
CA PHE A 121 2.23 5.63 1.07
C PHE A 121 3.20 6.81 1.08
N HIS A 122 4.39 6.60 1.61
CA HIS A 122 5.46 7.60 1.62
C HIS A 122 6.39 7.39 0.42
N SER A 123 6.30 8.29 -0.57
CA SER A 123 7.18 8.28 -1.73
C SER A 123 8.61 8.64 -1.33
N MET A 124 9.60 7.95 -1.89
CA MET A 124 11.02 8.33 -1.78
C MET A 124 11.37 9.46 -2.75
N PHE A 125 10.63 9.53 -3.86
CA PHE A 125 10.84 10.52 -4.90
C PHE A 125 9.52 11.26 -5.16
N PRO A 126 9.17 12.27 -4.33
CA PRO A 126 7.90 13.00 -4.48
C PRO A 126 7.82 13.76 -5.82
N SER A 127 8.96 14.13 -6.40
CA SER A 127 9.04 14.70 -7.75
C SER A 127 10.38 14.37 -8.39
N VAL A 128 10.37 14.17 -9.71
CA VAL A 128 11.58 13.93 -10.52
C VAL A 128 11.46 14.75 -11.81
N PHE A 129 12.46 15.55 -12.13
CA PHE A 129 12.51 16.41 -13.32
C PHE A 129 11.24 17.28 -13.50
N GLY A 130 10.67 17.77 -12.40
CA GLY A 130 9.45 18.61 -12.42
C GLY A 130 8.14 17.84 -12.54
N VAL A 131 8.16 16.52 -12.69
CA VAL A 131 6.98 15.67 -12.63
C VAL A 131 6.71 15.32 -11.17
N VAL A 132 5.52 15.68 -10.67
CA VAL A 132 5.10 15.45 -9.29
C VAL A 132 4.30 14.16 -9.19
N PHE A 133 4.73 13.22 -8.34
CA PHE A 133 4.10 11.91 -8.13
C PHE A 133 3.31 11.84 -6.82
N ALA A 134 3.62 12.70 -5.87
CA ALA A 134 3.03 12.71 -4.54
C ALA A 134 2.58 14.13 -4.16
N ASN A 135 1.78 14.26 -3.11
CA ASN A 135 1.41 15.59 -2.59
C ASN A 135 2.64 16.36 -2.06
N ALA A 136 2.45 17.62 -1.64
CA ALA A 136 3.53 18.46 -1.13
C ALA A 136 4.30 17.86 0.07
N SER A 137 3.70 16.91 0.78
CA SER A 137 4.31 16.18 1.91
C SER A 137 4.97 14.85 1.47
N GLY A 138 5.06 14.56 0.18
CA GLY A 138 5.63 13.32 -0.34
C GLY A 138 4.74 12.08 -0.16
N ASN A 139 3.43 12.27 0.04
CA ASN A 139 2.49 11.21 0.34
C ASN A 139 1.53 10.94 -0.81
N ILE A 140 1.18 9.66 -1.00
CA ILE A 140 0.10 9.20 -1.88
C ILE A 140 -0.97 8.57 -0.98
N SER A 141 -2.18 9.13 -0.99
CA SER A 141 -3.30 8.60 -0.22
C SER A 141 -3.94 7.43 -0.94
N PHE A 142 -4.17 6.34 -0.22
CA PHE A 142 -5.02 5.25 -0.68
C PHE A 142 -6.45 5.41 -0.16
N SER A 143 -7.42 4.83 -0.87
CA SER A 143 -8.76 4.64 -0.33
C SER A 143 -8.75 3.67 0.85
N ASP A 144 -9.80 3.72 1.67
CA ASP A 144 -9.95 2.80 2.80
C ASP A 144 -9.87 1.33 2.34
N ILE A 145 -9.10 0.55 3.07
CA ILE A 145 -8.96 -0.89 2.82
C ILE A 145 -9.93 -1.62 3.76
N THR A 146 -10.86 -2.37 3.17
CA THR A 146 -11.84 -3.14 3.94
C THR A 146 -11.78 -4.61 3.57
N ALA A 147 -11.94 -5.46 4.58
CA ALA A 147 -12.15 -6.89 4.40
C ALA A 147 -13.30 -7.36 5.27
N SER A 148 -14.18 -8.18 4.72
CA SER A 148 -15.31 -8.76 5.42
C SER A 148 -15.31 -10.28 5.31
N MET A 149 -15.71 -10.98 6.37
CA MET A 149 -15.83 -12.42 6.40
C MET A 149 -17.02 -12.85 7.24
N ARG A 150 -17.63 -13.97 6.92
CA ARG A 150 -18.66 -14.58 7.76
C ARG A 150 -18.04 -15.01 9.08
N ALA A 151 -18.63 -14.60 10.19
CA ALA A 151 -18.25 -15.07 11.51
C ALA A 151 -18.80 -16.48 11.75
N ALA A 152 -18.04 -17.31 12.44
CA ALA A 152 -18.53 -18.56 12.96
C ALA A 152 -19.57 -18.25 14.05
N SER A 153 -20.77 -18.74 13.89
CA SER A 153 -21.86 -18.61 14.86
C SER A 153 -21.69 -19.63 15.99
#